data_c570e76e7eddf129f246d0c33660aad1
#
_entry.id   c570e76e7eddf129f246d0c33660aad1
#
_cell.length_a   1.000
_cell.length_b   1.000
_cell.length_c   1.000
_cell.angle_alpha   90.00
_cell.angle_beta   90.00
_cell.angle_gamma   90.00
#
_symmetry.space_group_name_H-M   'P 1'
#
loop_
_entity.id
_entity.type
_entity.pdbx_description
1 polymer ?
#
loop_
_entity_poly.entity_id
_entity_poly.type
_entity_poly.pdbx_seq_one_letter_code
_entity_poly.pdbx_strand_id
1 'polypeptide(L)'
;MKVSITGARSELGSIVARWGVAGATESVHINIAGQQANSLLHDGHAWKDFARTALAGTRRAMHSARADGAPMLVHASFAFVHAVERGAILKEPLRSSVDAILECEALTLSGPVPACVVRLGYLYGPESADLRAYRTAFRLGRPYWAGPAKALQYHLHQYDAASALLAAGRPRNVGTIFYATDGRAVSFMQVMDAFAHRVGRRTPLHLPLFSKPLAKVIIREEHMQQVALPMPHRAPIPRVPGWKPQFPNYRRALDQVIEAWGN
;
A
#
# COMPACT_ATOMS: atom_id res chain seq x y z
N MET A 1 -17.06 -15.46 -1.40
CA MET A 1 -16.05 -15.84 -0.41
C MET A 1 -16.36 -15.13 0.89
N LYS A 2 -16.54 -15.85 2.00
CA LYS A 2 -16.69 -15.25 3.33
C LYS A 2 -15.34 -14.71 3.77
N VAL A 3 -15.29 -13.45 4.20
CA VAL A 3 -14.03 -12.79 4.54
C VAL A 3 -14.05 -12.36 6.00
N SER A 4 -13.04 -12.78 6.76
CA SER A 4 -12.71 -12.20 8.06
C SER A 4 -11.47 -11.32 7.92
N ILE A 5 -11.41 -10.18 8.63
CA ILE A 5 -10.40 -9.14 8.38
C ILE A 5 -9.81 -8.64 9.67
N THR A 6 -8.48 -8.74 9.78
CA THR A 6 -7.72 -7.98 10.78
C THR A 6 -7.30 -6.65 10.16
N GLY A 7 -7.71 -5.52 10.77
CA GLY A 7 -7.52 -4.19 10.19
C GLY A 7 -8.72 -3.68 9.37
N ALA A 8 -9.92 -4.20 9.61
CA ALA A 8 -11.14 -3.85 8.89
C ALA A 8 -11.51 -2.34 8.93
N ARG A 9 -11.03 -1.60 9.93
CA ARG A 9 -11.28 -0.15 10.07
C ARG A 9 -10.33 0.73 9.26
N SER A 10 -9.32 0.16 8.58
CA SER A 10 -8.48 0.90 7.65
C SER A 10 -9.23 1.20 6.34
N GLU A 11 -8.73 2.15 5.55
CA GLU A 11 -9.29 2.47 4.22
C GLU A 11 -9.41 1.20 3.36
N LEU A 12 -8.32 0.47 3.19
CA LEU A 12 -8.31 -0.78 2.43
C LEU A 12 -9.19 -1.86 3.06
N GLY A 13 -9.18 -1.97 4.40
CA GLY A 13 -10.00 -2.95 5.13
C GLY A 13 -11.49 -2.74 4.91
N SER A 14 -11.96 -1.51 4.89
CA SER A 14 -13.35 -1.17 4.61
C SER A 14 -13.78 -1.54 3.19
N ILE A 15 -12.89 -1.38 2.20
CA ILE A 15 -13.14 -1.78 0.81
C ILE A 15 -13.24 -3.31 0.70
N VAL A 16 -12.28 -4.04 1.30
CA VAL A 16 -12.29 -5.50 1.31
C VAL A 16 -13.55 -6.05 2.00
N ALA A 17 -13.97 -5.43 3.10
CA ALA A 17 -15.19 -5.82 3.81
C ALA A 17 -16.46 -5.66 2.94
N ARG A 18 -16.55 -4.57 2.17
CA ARG A 18 -17.68 -4.35 1.24
C ARG A 18 -17.72 -5.35 0.07
N TRP A 19 -16.55 -5.84 -0.36
CA TRP A 19 -16.45 -6.76 -1.49
C TRP A 19 -16.51 -8.23 -1.09
N GLY A 20 -16.37 -8.53 0.20
CA GLY A 20 -16.60 -9.86 0.75
C GLY A 20 -18.07 -10.24 0.62
N VAL A 21 -18.36 -11.37 -0.01
CA VAL A 21 -19.75 -11.84 -0.23
C VAL A 21 -20.20 -12.64 0.99
N ALA A 22 -21.27 -12.18 1.65
CA ALA A 22 -21.94 -12.94 2.68
C ALA A 22 -22.59 -14.20 2.08
N GLY A 23 -22.44 -15.36 2.76
CA GLY A 23 -23.08 -16.63 2.34
C GLY A 23 -22.26 -17.50 1.38
N ALA A 24 -21.00 -17.13 1.08
CA ALA A 24 -20.13 -17.98 0.27
C ALA A 24 -19.59 -19.19 1.06
N THR A 25 -19.40 -20.31 0.38
CA THR A 25 -18.88 -21.58 0.94
C THR A 25 -17.39 -21.52 1.26
N GLU A 26 -16.64 -20.71 0.53
CA GLU A 26 -15.19 -20.50 0.77
C GLU A 26 -14.98 -19.35 1.76
N SER A 27 -14.07 -19.54 2.71
CA SER A 27 -13.69 -18.53 3.68
C SER A 27 -12.19 -18.18 3.56
N VAL A 28 -11.84 -16.94 3.89
CA VAL A 28 -10.46 -16.47 3.95
C VAL A 28 -10.30 -15.46 5.08
N HIS A 29 -9.16 -15.50 5.77
CA HIS A 29 -8.79 -14.43 6.68
C HIS A 29 -7.78 -13.49 6.01
N ILE A 30 -8.07 -12.19 5.99
CA ILE A 30 -7.19 -11.18 5.39
C ILE A 30 -6.62 -10.30 6.48
N ASN A 31 -5.29 -10.26 6.58
CA ASN A 31 -4.56 -9.39 7.49
C ASN A 31 -4.08 -8.13 6.77
N ILE A 32 -4.66 -6.99 7.12
CA ILE A 32 -4.33 -5.66 6.60
C ILE A 32 -3.70 -4.78 7.71
N ALA A 33 -3.41 -5.37 8.86
CA ALA A 33 -2.76 -4.66 9.95
C ALA A 33 -1.39 -4.12 9.50
N GLY A 34 -1.15 -2.82 9.71
CA GLY A 34 0.08 -2.17 9.26
C GLY A 34 -0.05 -1.39 7.95
N GLN A 35 -1.03 -1.66 7.08
CA GLN A 35 -1.21 -0.90 5.83
C GLN A 35 -1.54 0.59 6.05
N GLN A 36 -1.96 0.98 7.24
CA GLN A 36 -2.14 2.38 7.64
C GLN A 36 -0.84 3.20 7.56
N ALA A 37 0.33 2.57 7.65
CA ALA A 37 1.61 3.22 7.50
C ALA A 37 1.90 3.70 6.06
N ASN A 38 1.10 3.27 5.07
CA ASN A 38 1.15 3.80 3.71
C ASN A 38 0.60 5.23 3.59
N SER A 39 -0.02 5.77 4.65
CA SER A 39 -0.51 7.14 4.66
C SER A 39 0.63 8.14 4.84
N LEU A 40 0.68 9.17 3.97
CA LEU A 40 1.66 10.24 3.97
C LEU A 40 1.47 11.23 5.11
N LEU A 41 0.23 11.41 5.52
CA LEU A 41 -0.22 12.49 6.37
C LEU A 41 -0.65 12.03 7.76
N HIS A 42 -0.62 10.73 8.00
CA HIS A 42 -0.96 10.20 9.32
C HIS A 42 0.05 10.68 10.37
N ASP A 43 -0.48 11.05 11.54
CA ASP A 43 0.26 11.58 12.69
C ASP A 43 1.57 10.84 12.95
N GLY A 44 2.62 11.61 13.34
CA GLY A 44 4.02 11.18 13.55
C GLY A 44 4.28 9.88 14.31
N HIS A 45 3.22 9.21 14.73
CA HIS A 45 3.28 7.97 15.47
C HIS A 45 3.20 6.70 14.58
N ALA A 46 2.69 6.80 13.34
CA ALA A 46 2.42 5.62 12.52
C ALA A 46 3.66 4.75 12.28
N TRP A 47 4.80 5.34 11.98
CA TRP A 47 6.04 4.59 11.79
C TRP A 47 6.80 4.30 13.09
N LYS A 48 6.76 5.19 14.08
CA LYS A 48 7.40 4.93 15.40
C LYS A 48 6.83 3.70 16.10
N ASP A 49 5.52 3.51 15.97
CA ASP A 49 4.82 2.36 16.57
C ASP A 49 4.59 1.23 15.57
N PHE A 50 5.02 1.40 14.31
CA PHE A 50 4.72 0.49 13.22
C PHE A 50 5.15 -0.94 13.54
N ALA A 51 6.42 -1.15 13.92
CA ALA A 51 6.96 -2.48 14.19
C ALA A 51 6.12 -3.21 15.25
N ARG A 52 5.84 -2.55 16.37
CA ARG A 52 5.04 -3.11 17.45
C ARG A 52 3.61 -3.43 17.02
N THR A 53 2.96 -2.50 16.33
CA THR A 53 1.56 -2.63 15.89
C THR A 53 1.40 -3.65 14.77
N ALA A 54 2.33 -3.71 13.83
CA ALA A 54 2.31 -4.66 12.72
C ALA A 54 2.51 -6.10 13.23
N LEU A 55 3.51 -6.33 14.08
CA LEU A 55 3.77 -7.65 14.67
C LEU A 55 2.61 -8.11 15.55
N ALA A 56 2.08 -7.25 16.43
CA ALA A 56 0.93 -7.59 17.25
C ALA A 56 -0.32 -7.85 16.40
N GLY A 57 -0.54 -7.07 15.33
CA GLY A 57 -1.62 -7.26 14.37
C GLY A 57 -1.50 -8.58 13.63
N THR A 58 -0.30 -8.94 13.18
CA THR A 58 -0.03 -10.20 12.47
C THR A 58 -0.28 -11.39 13.38
N ARG A 59 0.23 -11.39 14.61
CA ARG A 59 -0.02 -12.47 15.60
C ARG A 59 -1.52 -12.61 15.90
N ARG A 60 -2.24 -11.51 16.03
CA ARG A 60 -3.70 -11.51 16.22
C ARG A 60 -4.41 -12.09 15.01
N ALA A 61 -4.03 -11.73 13.80
CA ALA A 61 -4.61 -12.28 12.58
C ALA A 61 -4.42 -13.79 12.48
N MET A 62 -3.22 -14.29 12.78
CA MET A 62 -2.92 -15.73 12.82
C MET A 62 -3.77 -16.46 13.87
N HIS A 63 -3.89 -15.88 15.06
CA HIS A 63 -4.73 -16.44 16.13
C HIS A 63 -6.21 -16.49 15.70
N SER A 64 -6.75 -15.39 15.18
CA SER A 64 -8.14 -15.32 14.72
C SER A 64 -8.40 -16.28 13.55
N ALA A 65 -7.50 -16.31 12.56
CA ALA A 65 -7.63 -17.23 11.43
C ALA A 65 -7.67 -18.70 11.87
N ARG A 66 -6.84 -19.06 12.85
CA ARG A 66 -6.85 -20.41 13.45
C ARG A 66 -8.13 -20.69 14.22
N ALA A 67 -8.58 -19.76 15.07
CA ALA A 67 -9.78 -19.90 15.88
C ALA A 67 -11.05 -20.02 15.01
N ASP A 68 -11.09 -19.28 13.91
CA ASP A 68 -12.18 -19.29 12.94
C ASP A 68 -12.13 -20.52 11.99
N GLY A 69 -11.11 -21.37 12.07
CA GLY A 69 -10.87 -22.47 11.15
C GLY A 69 -10.69 -21.99 9.69
N ALA A 70 -10.12 -20.82 9.49
CA ALA A 70 -9.93 -20.26 8.15
C ALA A 70 -8.97 -21.14 7.34
N PRO A 71 -9.35 -21.61 6.14
CA PRO A 71 -8.52 -22.48 5.31
C PRO A 71 -7.30 -21.72 4.71
N MET A 72 -7.33 -20.40 4.74
CA MET A 72 -6.30 -19.56 4.16
C MET A 72 -6.19 -18.22 4.89
N LEU A 73 -4.95 -17.80 5.15
CA LEU A 73 -4.59 -16.45 5.62
C LEU A 73 -3.85 -15.70 4.51
N VAL A 74 -4.33 -14.51 4.15
CA VAL A 74 -3.66 -13.60 3.22
C VAL A 74 -3.11 -12.41 3.99
N HIS A 75 -1.80 -12.20 3.94
CA HIS A 75 -1.16 -11.05 4.58
C HIS A 75 -0.85 -9.96 3.55
N ALA A 76 -1.38 -8.76 3.76
CA ALA A 76 -1.06 -7.59 2.96
C ALA A 76 0.27 -6.98 3.44
N SER A 77 1.23 -6.89 2.52
CA SER A 77 2.57 -6.32 2.74
C SER A 77 2.87 -5.21 1.72
N PHE A 78 4.12 -4.81 1.57
CA PHE A 78 4.54 -3.62 0.83
C PHE A 78 5.49 -3.97 -0.31
N ALA A 79 5.18 -3.58 -1.54
CA ALA A 79 6.01 -3.89 -2.70
C ALA A 79 7.39 -3.21 -2.65
N PHE A 80 7.54 -2.07 -1.99
CA PHE A 80 8.81 -1.37 -1.90
C PHE A 80 9.92 -2.15 -1.17
N VAL A 81 9.55 -3.15 -0.36
CA VAL A 81 10.50 -4.08 0.27
C VAL A 81 11.38 -4.79 -0.77
N HIS A 82 10.87 -4.99 -1.98
CA HIS A 82 11.66 -5.55 -3.08
C HIS A 82 12.92 -4.73 -3.42
N ALA A 83 12.87 -3.41 -3.29
CA ALA A 83 14.07 -2.57 -3.48
C ALA A 83 15.15 -2.89 -2.44
N VAL A 84 14.75 -3.20 -1.21
CA VAL A 84 15.65 -3.55 -0.10
C VAL A 84 16.28 -4.93 -0.32
N GLU A 85 15.48 -5.91 -0.74
CA GLU A 85 15.98 -7.25 -1.11
C GLU A 85 17.01 -7.19 -2.26
N ARG A 86 16.95 -6.14 -3.08
CA ARG A 86 17.92 -5.87 -4.14
C ARG A 86 19.09 -4.98 -3.73
N GLY A 87 19.29 -4.75 -2.44
CA GLY A 87 20.42 -4.05 -1.88
C GLY A 87 20.25 -2.55 -1.67
N ALA A 88 19.02 -2.02 -1.72
CA ALA A 88 18.79 -0.62 -1.36
C ALA A 88 19.13 -0.40 0.12
N ILE A 89 19.96 0.61 0.38
CA ILE A 89 20.38 0.97 1.74
C ILE A 89 19.34 1.88 2.37
N LEU A 90 18.83 1.48 3.51
CA LEU A 90 17.87 2.25 4.32
C LEU A 90 18.57 2.91 5.50
N LYS A 91 18.04 4.07 5.89
CA LYS A 91 18.35 4.74 7.14
C LYS A 91 17.22 4.57 8.13
N GLU A 92 17.53 4.74 9.42
CA GLU A 92 16.47 4.83 10.42
C GLU A 92 15.59 6.08 10.16
N PRO A 93 14.29 6.03 10.50
CA PRO A 93 13.58 4.91 11.11
C PRO A 93 12.95 3.91 10.12
N LEU A 94 13.09 4.12 8.80
CA LEU A 94 12.50 3.23 7.79
C LEU A 94 13.10 1.82 7.85
N ARG A 95 14.38 1.70 8.20
CA ARG A 95 15.06 0.41 8.35
C ARG A 95 14.34 -0.51 9.33
N SER A 96 14.15 -0.05 10.57
CA SER A 96 13.44 -0.84 11.59
C SER A 96 12.02 -1.21 11.16
N SER A 97 11.37 -0.35 10.39
CA SER A 97 10.04 -0.64 9.87
C SER A 97 10.06 -1.75 8.81
N VAL A 98 11.07 -1.75 7.95
CA VAL A 98 11.23 -2.82 6.94
C VAL A 98 11.58 -4.15 7.58
N ASP A 99 12.44 -4.15 8.59
CA ASP A 99 12.77 -5.36 9.35
C ASP A 99 11.50 -5.96 9.96
N ALA A 100 10.63 -5.14 10.54
CA ALA A 100 9.34 -5.58 11.05
C ALA A 100 8.37 -6.09 9.97
N ILE A 101 8.37 -5.48 8.77
CA ILE A 101 7.58 -5.97 7.64
C ILE A 101 8.03 -7.39 7.26
N LEU A 102 9.33 -7.59 7.11
CA LEU A 102 9.90 -8.89 6.76
C LEU A 102 9.64 -9.94 7.85
N GLU A 103 9.71 -9.56 9.13
CA GLU A 103 9.34 -10.43 10.22
C GLU A 103 7.85 -10.81 10.17
N CYS A 104 6.95 -9.89 9.88
CA CYS A 104 5.51 -10.17 9.71
C CYS A 104 5.27 -11.16 8.56
N GLU A 105 5.96 -11.01 7.43
CA GLU A 105 5.88 -11.93 6.30
C GLU A 105 6.35 -13.33 6.70
N ALA A 106 7.52 -13.43 7.34
CA ALA A 106 8.09 -14.69 7.80
C ALA A 106 7.19 -15.40 8.82
N LEU A 107 6.69 -14.68 9.82
CA LEU A 107 5.73 -15.22 10.80
C LEU A 107 4.46 -15.74 10.12
N THR A 108 3.94 -15.02 9.14
CA THR A 108 2.73 -15.42 8.41
C THR A 108 2.96 -16.73 7.66
N LEU A 109 4.08 -16.84 6.93
CA LEU A 109 4.37 -18.00 6.08
C LEU A 109 4.77 -19.24 6.89
N SER A 110 5.38 -19.07 8.08
CA SER A 110 5.74 -20.16 8.97
C SER A 110 4.64 -20.54 9.98
N GLY A 111 3.51 -19.85 9.94
CA GLY A 111 2.42 -20.02 10.90
C GLY A 111 1.62 -21.32 10.72
N PRO A 112 0.72 -21.63 11.67
CA PRO A 112 -0.06 -22.86 11.66
C PRO A 112 -1.23 -22.88 10.67
N VAL A 113 -1.56 -21.72 10.08
CA VAL A 113 -2.62 -21.58 9.07
C VAL A 113 -1.98 -21.46 7.70
N PRO A 114 -2.45 -22.22 6.68
CA PRO A 114 -1.98 -22.03 5.30
C PRO A 114 -2.06 -20.57 4.89
N ALA A 115 -0.97 -19.99 4.41
CA ALA A 115 -0.90 -18.55 4.18
C ALA A 115 -0.16 -18.17 2.90
N CYS A 116 -0.45 -16.97 2.39
CA CYS A 116 0.37 -16.27 1.41
C CYS A 116 0.52 -14.80 1.78
N VAL A 117 1.49 -14.15 1.16
CA VAL A 117 1.74 -12.72 1.29
C VAL A 117 1.44 -12.04 -0.03
N VAL A 118 0.80 -10.87 0.01
CA VAL A 118 0.62 -10.00 -1.16
C VAL A 118 1.27 -8.65 -0.88
N ARG A 119 2.40 -8.39 -1.55
CA ARG A 119 3.10 -7.11 -1.51
C ARG A 119 2.40 -6.12 -2.44
N LEU A 120 1.74 -5.14 -1.84
CA LEU A 120 0.95 -4.13 -2.54
C LEU A 120 1.83 -2.95 -2.98
N GLY A 121 1.57 -2.43 -4.17
CA GLY A 121 2.11 -1.15 -4.62
C GLY A 121 1.63 0.00 -3.74
N TYR A 122 2.14 1.21 -4.00
CA TYR A 122 1.74 2.42 -3.31
C TYR A 122 0.24 2.68 -3.53
N LEU A 123 -0.53 2.68 -2.43
CA LEU A 123 -1.99 2.74 -2.52
C LEU A 123 -2.50 4.16 -2.76
N TYR A 124 -3.44 4.28 -3.67
CA TYR A 124 -4.20 5.50 -3.92
C TYR A 124 -5.62 5.14 -4.36
N GLY A 125 -6.56 6.08 -4.21
CA GLY A 125 -7.95 5.84 -4.58
C GLY A 125 -8.90 6.85 -3.95
N PRO A 126 -10.21 6.72 -4.17
CA PRO A 126 -11.20 7.68 -3.70
C PRO A 126 -11.34 7.71 -2.16
N GLU A 127 -11.00 6.61 -1.49
CA GLU A 127 -11.03 6.54 -0.02
C GLU A 127 -9.76 7.15 0.62
N SER A 128 -8.71 7.45 -0.16
CA SER A 128 -7.42 7.92 0.35
C SER A 128 -7.52 9.28 1.04
N ALA A 129 -7.26 9.30 2.34
CA ALA A 129 -7.14 10.53 3.14
C ALA A 129 -6.00 11.41 2.62
N ASP A 130 -4.89 10.79 2.19
CA ASP A 130 -3.75 11.50 1.63
C ASP A 130 -4.09 12.27 0.36
N LEU A 131 -4.77 11.63 -0.60
CA LEU A 131 -5.18 12.34 -1.82
C LEU A 131 -6.15 13.48 -1.51
N ARG A 132 -7.04 13.32 -0.54
CA ARG A 132 -7.95 14.40 -0.11
C ARG A 132 -7.19 15.58 0.47
N ALA A 133 -6.16 15.31 1.28
CA ALA A 133 -5.33 16.35 1.84
C ALA A 133 -4.47 17.03 0.76
N TYR A 134 -3.89 16.28 -0.17
CA TYR A 134 -3.20 16.84 -1.34
C TYR A 134 -4.13 17.67 -2.23
N ARG A 135 -5.38 17.23 -2.44
CA ARG A 135 -6.40 18.03 -3.15
C ARG A 135 -6.55 19.42 -2.53
N THR A 136 -6.72 19.45 -1.20
CA THR A 136 -6.83 20.72 -0.47
C THR A 136 -5.56 21.56 -0.60
N ALA A 137 -4.38 20.95 -0.42
CA ALA A 137 -3.10 21.62 -0.54
C ALA A 137 -2.90 22.23 -1.95
N PHE A 138 -3.19 21.46 -3.00
CA PHE A 138 -3.05 21.92 -4.39
C PHE A 138 -4.03 23.04 -4.74
N ARG A 139 -5.28 22.97 -4.30
CA ARG A 139 -6.26 24.05 -4.49
C ARG A 139 -5.83 25.35 -3.81
N LEU A 140 -5.16 25.25 -2.66
CA LEU A 140 -4.55 26.38 -1.95
C LEU A 140 -3.20 26.84 -2.54
N GLY A 141 -2.73 26.22 -3.63
CA GLY A 141 -1.46 26.56 -4.24
C GLY A 141 -0.22 26.18 -3.45
N ARG A 142 -0.35 25.28 -2.48
CA ARG A 142 0.79 24.86 -1.64
C ARG A 142 1.76 24.00 -2.44
N PRO A 143 3.08 24.18 -2.22
CA PRO A 143 4.09 23.32 -2.82
C PRO A 143 4.08 21.94 -2.17
N TYR A 144 4.59 20.92 -2.90
CA TYR A 144 4.82 19.58 -2.37
C TYR A 144 6.22 19.07 -2.67
N TRP A 145 6.69 18.12 -1.90
CA TRP A 145 7.95 17.46 -2.17
C TRP A 145 7.74 16.31 -3.16
N ALA A 146 8.30 16.47 -4.36
CA ALA A 146 8.08 15.53 -5.47
C ALA A 146 8.98 14.29 -5.44
N GLY A 147 10.00 14.28 -4.57
CA GLY A 147 11.01 13.24 -4.58
C GLY A 147 11.94 13.27 -5.79
N PRO A 148 12.89 12.33 -5.88
CA PRO A 148 13.77 12.21 -7.05
C PRO A 148 12.99 11.74 -8.27
N ALA A 149 13.10 12.46 -9.38
CA ALA A 149 12.37 12.13 -10.62
C ALA A 149 12.70 10.72 -11.18
N LYS A 150 13.89 10.20 -10.88
CA LYS A 150 14.35 8.87 -11.30
C LYS A 150 13.95 7.74 -10.34
N ALA A 151 13.43 8.07 -9.15
CA ALA A 151 12.94 7.06 -8.21
C ALA A 151 11.55 6.58 -8.64
N LEU A 152 11.53 5.50 -9.40
CA LEU A 152 10.30 4.91 -9.89
C LEU A 152 9.66 4.05 -8.79
N GLN A 153 8.33 4.12 -8.70
CA GLN A 153 7.51 3.37 -7.77
C GLN A 153 6.42 2.62 -8.53
N TYR A 154 5.92 1.53 -7.94
CA TYR A 154 4.71 0.89 -8.38
C TYR A 154 3.53 1.38 -7.56
N HIS A 155 2.52 1.87 -8.24
CA HIS A 155 1.28 2.31 -7.63
C HIS A 155 0.21 1.22 -7.76
N LEU A 156 -0.84 1.32 -6.97
CA LEU A 156 -1.95 0.39 -7.01
C LEU A 156 -3.22 1.09 -6.53
N HIS A 157 -4.27 1.02 -7.35
CA HIS A 157 -5.57 1.53 -6.94
C HIS A 157 -6.15 0.71 -5.77
N GLN A 158 -6.78 1.35 -4.79
CA GLN A 158 -7.33 0.69 -3.59
C GLN A 158 -8.31 -0.44 -3.93
N TYR A 159 -9.10 -0.29 -4.98
CA TYR A 159 -10.01 -1.34 -5.44
C TYR A 159 -9.26 -2.53 -6.05
N ASP A 160 -8.19 -2.26 -6.78
CA ASP A 160 -7.32 -3.32 -7.30
C ASP A 160 -6.58 -4.05 -6.18
N ALA A 161 -6.16 -3.33 -5.13
CA ALA A 161 -5.56 -3.94 -3.95
C ALA A 161 -6.55 -4.90 -3.25
N ALA A 162 -7.80 -4.45 -3.05
CA ALA A 162 -8.84 -5.29 -2.46
C ALA A 162 -9.10 -6.55 -3.29
N SER A 163 -9.24 -6.39 -4.62
CA SER A 163 -9.47 -7.53 -5.53
C SER A 163 -8.28 -8.49 -5.56
N ALA A 164 -7.04 -7.99 -5.48
CA ALA A 164 -5.84 -8.82 -5.43
C ALA A 164 -5.78 -9.67 -4.15
N LEU A 165 -6.08 -9.07 -3.00
CA LEU A 165 -6.12 -9.77 -1.71
C LEU A 165 -7.18 -10.88 -1.72
N LEU A 166 -8.38 -10.60 -2.24
CA LEU A 166 -9.43 -11.59 -2.39
C LEU A 166 -9.03 -12.72 -3.35
N ALA A 167 -8.42 -12.39 -4.49
CA ALA A 167 -7.94 -13.39 -5.46
C ALA A 167 -6.81 -14.26 -4.92
N ALA A 168 -5.98 -13.71 -4.03
CA ALA A 168 -4.89 -14.44 -3.39
C ALA A 168 -5.37 -15.50 -2.39
N GLY A 169 -6.58 -15.37 -1.83
CA GLY A 169 -7.13 -16.24 -0.80
C GLY A 169 -7.49 -17.66 -1.27
N ARG A 170 -6.92 -18.15 -2.37
CA ARG A 170 -7.16 -19.50 -2.88
C ARG A 170 -6.12 -20.48 -2.35
N PRO A 171 -6.51 -21.73 -1.97
CA PRO A 171 -5.58 -22.70 -1.36
C PRO A 171 -4.32 -23.00 -2.17
N ARG A 172 -4.39 -22.92 -3.52
CA ARG A 172 -3.22 -23.12 -4.41
C ARG A 172 -2.11 -22.07 -4.24
N ASN A 173 -2.35 -20.99 -3.52
CA ASN A 173 -1.43 -19.87 -3.35
C ASN A 173 -0.60 -19.94 -2.07
N VAL A 174 -0.72 -21.01 -1.30
CA VAL A 174 -0.01 -21.22 -0.02
C VAL A 174 1.51 -21.13 -0.21
N GLY A 175 2.19 -20.53 0.75
CA GLY A 175 3.65 -20.43 0.82
C GLY A 175 4.28 -19.41 -0.12
N THR A 176 3.46 -18.62 -0.86
CA THR A 176 3.99 -17.74 -1.89
C THR A 176 3.86 -16.26 -1.50
N ILE A 177 4.90 -15.49 -1.88
CA ILE A 177 4.88 -14.01 -1.82
C ILE A 177 4.54 -13.50 -3.23
N PHE A 178 3.39 -12.87 -3.37
CA PHE A 178 2.93 -12.26 -4.62
C PHE A 178 3.12 -10.75 -4.61
N TYR A 179 3.13 -10.16 -5.81
CA TYR A 179 3.09 -8.72 -6.01
C TYR A 179 1.79 -8.31 -6.70
N ALA A 180 1.12 -7.29 -6.15
CA ALA A 180 -0.01 -6.62 -6.76
C ALA A 180 0.34 -5.15 -7.01
N THR A 181 0.46 -4.78 -8.26
CA THR A 181 0.82 -3.43 -8.74
C THR A 181 0.06 -3.12 -10.01
N ASP A 182 -0.02 -1.86 -10.40
CA ASP A 182 -0.57 -1.46 -11.71
C ASP A 182 0.31 -1.94 -12.90
N GLY A 183 1.51 -2.46 -12.60
CA GLY A 183 2.43 -3.02 -13.58
C GLY A 183 3.30 -1.99 -14.28
N ARG A 184 3.16 -0.71 -13.99
CA ARG A 184 3.94 0.38 -14.59
C ARG A 184 4.67 1.19 -13.54
N ALA A 185 6.00 1.16 -13.58
CA ALA A 185 6.83 1.98 -12.70
C ALA A 185 6.80 3.44 -13.15
N VAL A 186 6.42 4.34 -12.24
CA VAL A 186 6.38 5.79 -12.45
C VAL A 186 6.86 6.51 -11.20
N SER A 187 7.40 7.73 -11.35
CA SER A 187 7.82 8.49 -10.18
C SER A 187 6.60 9.03 -9.41
N PHE A 188 6.80 9.25 -8.12
CA PHE A 188 5.80 9.90 -7.28
C PHE A 188 5.39 11.28 -7.86
N MET A 189 6.37 12.04 -8.35
CA MET A 189 6.14 13.31 -9.03
C MET A 189 5.15 13.18 -10.20
N GLN A 190 5.33 12.19 -11.09
CA GLN A 190 4.46 11.99 -12.24
C GLN A 190 3.00 11.74 -11.84
N VAL A 191 2.79 10.99 -10.77
CA VAL A 191 1.43 10.71 -10.27
C VAL A 191 0.83 11.94 -9.62
N MET A 192 1.60 12.65 -8.78
CA MET A 192 1.10 13.82 -8.06
C MET A 192 0.87 15.02 -8.96
N ASP A 193 1.70 15.25 -9.98
CA ASP A 193 1.47 16.29 -10.98
C ASP A 193 0.21 15.98 -11.80
N ALA A 194 0.04 14.73 -12.22
CA ALA A 194 -1.18 14.32 -12.92
C ALA A 194 -2.43 14.49 -12.05
N PHE A 195 -2.32 14.26 -10.75
CA PHE A 195 -3.41 14.51 -9.79
C PHE A 195 -3.66 16.00 -9.59
N ALA A 196 -2.61 16.80 -9.41
CA ALA A 196 -2.71 18.25 -9.24
C ALA A 196 -3.46 18.91 -10.43
N HIS A 197 -3.14 18.49 -11.66
CA HIS A 197 -3.86 18.97 -12.86
C HIS A 197 -5.35 18.66 -12.78
N ARG A 198 -5.75 17.48 -12.32
CA ARG A 198 -7.16 17.08 -12.22
C ARG A 198 -7.93 17.84 -11.15
N VAL A 199 -7.26 18.29 -10.10
CA VAL A 199 -7.90 19.12 -9.06
C VAL A 199 -7.82 20.62 -9.34
N GLY A 200 -7.45 21.00 -10.57
CA GLY A 200 -7.47 22.39 -11.04
C GLY A 200 -6.15 23.14 -10.87
N ARG A 201 -5.05 22.47 -10.53
CA ARG A 201 -3.72 23.10 -10.41
C ARG A 201 -2.89 22.88 -11.67
N ARG A 202 -2.86 23.84 -12.58
CA ARG A 202 -2.16 23.73 -13.88
C ARG A 202 -0.64 23.54 -13.73
N THR A 203 -0.03 24.21 -12.76
CA THR A 203 1.42 24.14 -12.51
C THR A 203 1.68 23.86 -11.04
N PRO A 204 1.84 22.58 -10.66
CA PRO A 204 2.20 22.22 -9.29
C PRO A 204 3.55 22.81 -8.91
N LEU A 205 3.67 23.27 -7.67
CA LEU A 205 4.93 23.79 -7.14
C LEU A 205 5.67 22.67 -6.43
N HIS A 206 6.89 22.40 -6.88
CA HIS A 206 7.76 21.40 -6.26
C HIS A 206 8.67 22.04 -5.24
N LEU A 207 8.80 21.43 -4.06
CA LEU A 207 9.87 21.75 -3.15
C LEU A 207 11.20 21.22 -3.71
N PRO A 208 12.24 22.05 -3.85
CA PRO A 208 13.53 21.61 -4.35
C PRO A 208 14.14 20.49 -3.50
N LEU A 209 14.91 19.59 -4.11
CA LEU A 209 15.54 18.47 -3.39
C LEU A 209 16.50 18.93 -2.26
N PHE A 210 17.13 20.10 -2.41
CA PHE A 210 17.97 20.68 -1.37
C PHE A 210 17.19 21.26 -0.19
N SER A 211 15.88 21.46 -0.32
CA SER A 211 15.01 21.94 0.76
C SER A 211 14.57 20.82 1.72
N LYS A 212 15.25 19.67 1.72
CA LYS A 212 14.97 18.55 2.63
C LYS A 212 14.76 18.96 4.10
N PRO A 213 15.57 19.85 4.68
CA PRO A 213 15.34 20.28 6.07
C PRO A 213 14.00 20.97 6.26
N LEU A 214 13.56 21.78 5.31
CA LEU A 214 12.26 22.45 5.33
C LEU A 214 11.11 21.46 5.02
N ALA A 215 11.35 20.55 4.08
CA ALA A 215 10.38 19.52 3.72
C ALA A 215 10.08 18.56 4.90
N LYS A 216 11.05 18.28 5.77
CA LYS A 216 10.87 17.45 6.98
C LYS A 216 9.87 18.03 7.99
N VAL A 217 9.61 19.33 7.94
CA VAL A 217 8.57 19.97 8.77
C VAL A 217 7.17 19.61 8.29
N ILE A 218 7.03 19.30 6.99
CA ILE A 218 5.74 19.07 6.33
C ILE A 218 5.55 17.59 5.99
N ILE A 219 6.64 16.89 5.64
CA ILE A 219 6.63 15.51 5.18
C ILE A 219 7.61 14.71 6.02
N ARG A 220 7.23 13.52 6.42
CA ARG A 220 8.06 12.63 7.24
C ARG A 220 9.25 12.10 6.49
N GLU A 221 10.33 11.90 7.23
CA GLU A 221 11.58 11.38 6.66
C GLU A 221 11.40 9.97 6.09
N GLU A 222 10.64 9.11 6.76
CA GLU A 222 10.32 7.76 6.31
C GLU A 222 9.64 7.76 4.96
N HIS A 223 8.66 8.63 4.78
CA HIS A 223 7.99 8.79 3.50
C HIS A 223 8.92 9.30 2.42
N MET A 224 9.75 10.30 2.74
CA MET A 224 10.76 10.81 1.82
C MET A 224 11.74 9.71 1.40
N GLN A 225 12.15 8.84 2.33
CA GLN A 225 13.00 7.69 2.04
C GLN A 225 12.26 6.67 1.16
N GLN A 226 11.03 6.31 1.51
CA GLN A 226 10.21 5.35 0.76
C GLN A 226 10.00 5.80 -0.70
N VAL A 227 9.62 7.06 -0.91
CA VAL A 227 9.43 7.63 -2.25
C VAL A 227 10.75 7.71 -3.04
N ALA A 228 11.88 7.82 -2.36
CA ALA A 228 13.20 7.86 -2.99
C ALA A 228 13.78 6.47 -3.31
N LEU A 229 13.17 5.37 -2.87
CA LEU A 229 13.64 4.01 -3.18
C LEU A 229 13.38 3.67 -4.65
N PRO A 230 14.42 3.36 -5.44
CA PRO A 230 14.22 3.01 -6.84
C PRO A 230 13.72 1.57 -6.96
N MET A 231 12.53 1.40 -7.51
CA MET A 231 12.00 0.10 -7.91
C MET A 231 12.48 -0.27 -9.32
N PRO A 232 12.64 -1.56 -9.66
CA PRO A 232 13.01 -1.98 -11.00
C PRO A 232 11.94 -1.58 -12.02
N HIS A 233 12.35 -1.36 -13.28
CA HIS A 233 11.42 -1.01 -14.37
C HIS A 233 10.37 -2.10 -14.65
N ARG A 234 10.77 -3.37 -14.50
CA ARG A 234 9.85 -4.50 -14.65
C ARG A 234 9.18 -4.80 -13.33
N ALA A 235 7.86 -4.96 -13.39
CA ALA A 235 7.09 -5.33 -12.20
C ALA A 235 7.62 -6.62 -11.56
N PRO A 236 7.76 -6.64 -10.24
CA PRO A 236 8.18 -7.85 -9.53
C PRO A 236 7.22 -9.02 -9.76
N ILE A 237 7.74 -10.22 -9.69
CA ILE A 237 7.01 -11.48 -9.85
C ILE A 237 7.25 -12.38 -8.62
N PRO A 238 6.39 -13.38 -8.35
CA PRO A 238 5.17 -13.71 -9.09
C PRO A 238 4.00 -12.74 -8.82
N ARG A 239 3.08 -12.63 -9.76
CA ARG A 239 1.81 -11.93 -9.57
C ARG A 239 0.73 -12.88 -9.07
N VAL A 240 -0.30 -12.34 -8.43
CA VAL A 240 -1.45 -13.14 -7.99
C VAL A 240 -2.08 -13.87 -9.20
N PRO A 241 -2.19 -15.21 -9.17
CA PRO A 241 -2.67 -15.97 -10.32
C PRO A 241 -4.11 -15.65 -10.71
N GLY A 242 -4.30 -15.32 -12.00
CA GLY A 242 -5.62 -14.99 -12.56
C GLY A 242 -6.15 -13.60 -12.18
N TRP A 243 -5.41 -12.82 -11.39
CA TRP A 243 -5.74 -11.44 -11.10
C TRP A 243 -5.15 -10.48 -12.14
N LYS A 244 -5.94 -9.47 -12.49
CA LYS A 244 -5.51 -8.34 -13.33
C LYS A 244 -6.05 -7.05 -12.72
N PRO A 245 -5.26 -5.96 -12.69
CA PRO A 245 -5.76 -4.68 -12.23
C PRO A 245 -6.85 -4.15 -13.17
N GLN A 246 -7.91 -3.60 -12.59
CA GLN A 246 -8.94 -2.86 -13.31
C GLN A 246 -8.41 -1.49 -13.75
N PHE A 247 -7.50 -0.93 -12.96
CA PHE A 247 -6.87 0.36 -13.19
C PHE A 247 -5.36 0.22 -13.47
N PRO A 248 -4.94 -0.35 -14.62
CA PRO A 248 -3.52 -0.57 -14.93
C PRO A 248 -2.79 0.72 -15.32
N ASN A 249 -3.46 1.87 -15.28
CA ASN A 249 -2.92 3.17 -15.64
C ASN A 249 -3.40 4.22 -14.62
N TYR A 250 -2.45 4.77 -13.86
CA TYR A 250 -2.73 5.76 -12.84
C TYR A 250 -3.50 7.00 -13.37
N ARG A 251 -3.31 7.38 -14.64
CA ARG A 251 -4.03 8.54 -15.20
C ARG A 251 -5.54 8.30 -15.24
N ARG A 252 -5.97 7.15 -15.78
CA ARG A 252 -7.40 6.75 -15.79
C ARG A 252 -7.93 6.50 -14.39
N ALA A 253 -7.10 5.93 -13.53
CA ALA A 253 -7.48 5.70 -12.14
C ALA A 253 -7.71 7.02 -11.38
N LEU A 254 -6.89 8.05 -11.63
CA LEU A 254 -7.09 9.37 -11.05
C LEU A 254 -8.37 10.05 -11.59
N ASP A 255 -8.77 9.80 -12.84
CA ASP A 255 -10.05 10.28 -13.38
C ASP A 255 -11.21 9.70 -12.56
N GLN A 256 -11.20 8.38 -12.31
CA GLN A 256 -12.18 7.70 -11.47
C GLN A 256 -12.20 8.25 -10.02
N VAL A 257 -11.03 8.57 -9.44
CA VAL A 257 -10.96 9.19 -8.11
C VAL A 257 -11.70 10.54 -8.09
N ILE A 258 -11.50 11.36 -9.10
CA ILE A 258 -12.17 12.68 -9.21
C ILE A 258 -13.67 12.53 -9.40
N GLU A 259 -14.09 11.62 -10.29
CA GLU A 259 -15.51 11.29 -10.50
C GLU A 259 -16.19 10.83 -9.22
N ALA A 260 -15.54 9.93 -8.46
CA ALA A 260 -16.06 9.43 -7.19
C ALA A 260 -16.21 10.53 -6.11
N TRP A 261 -15.50 11.64 -6.25
CA TRP A 261 -15.61 12.79 -5.35
C TRP A 261 -16.66 13.82 -5.79
N GLY A 262 -17.35 13.59 -6.91
CA GLY A 262 -18.44 14.46 -7.37
C GLY A 262 -17.98 15.81 -7.90
N ASN A 263 -16.87 15.88 -8.60
CA ASN A 263 -16.36 17.09 -9.25
C ASN A 263 -16.65 17.05 -10.73
#